data_fe8f12d1c5cc34ba3f13b94e58643e19
#
_entry.id   fe8f12d1c5cc34ba3f13b94e58643e19
#
_cell.length_a   1.000
_cell.length_b   1.000
_cell.length_c   1.000
_cell.angle_alpha   90.00
_cell.angle_beta   90.00
_cell.angle_gamma   90.00
#
_symmetry.space_group_name_H-M   'P 1'
#
loop_
_entity.id
_entity.type
_entity.pdbx_description
1 polymer ?
#
loop_
_entity_poly.entity_id
_entity_poly.type
_entity_poly.pdbx_seq_one_letter_code
_entity_poly.pdbx_strand_id
1 'polypeptide(L)'
;MPSAHGPVLAVLAATTTPLTGRKIAELSHPRVSQAHVARILRELTDTGLVERTPAGSSSLYILNREHLAAGAVESLTTLRQQLWARIAEHAGAWTEPPVAVIVFGSAARGDGDVASDIDLLVVRPADVGDDDPTWHAAVTDLASRVTRWTGNPCEVLDRSESELAVMSADGERLLREIRRDGRAVVGLLATVPRPVEVA
;
A
#
# COMPACT_ATOMS: atom_id res chain seq x y z
N MET A 1 0.99 -16.88 -9.93
CA MET A 1 2.17 -16.17 -10.47
C MET A 1 1.84 -14.69 -10.57
N PRO A 2 2.60 -13.79 -9.99
CA PRO A 2 2.40 -12.37 -10.22
C PRO A 2 2.65 -12.09 -11.70
N SER A 3 1.62 -11.64 -12.41
CA SER A 3 1.73 -11.28 -13.82
C SER A 3 2.52 -9.98 -13.93
N ALA A 4 3.58 -9.95 -14.75
CA ALA A 4 4.33 -8.72 -15.04
C ALA A 4 3.48 -7.64 -15.75
N HIS A 5 2.25 -7.97 -16.17
CA HIS A 5 1.29 -7.00 -16.71
C HIS A 5 0.85 -5.99 -15.65
N GLY A 6 0.65 -6.40 -14.40
CA GLY A 6 0.20 -5.50 -13.32
C GLY A 6 1.05 -4.25 -13.17
N PRO A 7 2.38 -4.36 -12.95
CA PRO A 7 3.28 -3.22 -12.87
C PRO A 7 3.28 -2.31 -14.10
N VAL A 8 3.20 -2.89 -15.30
CA VAL A 8 3.18 -2.11 -16.56
C VAL A 8 1.86 -1.35 -16.70
N LEU A 9 0.73 -2.01 -16.43
CA LEU A 9 -0.59 -1.38 -16.45
C LEU A 9 -0.72 -0.28 -15.38
N ALA A 10 -0.15 -0.49 -14.19
CA ALA A 10 -0.13 0.52 -13.13
C ALA A 10 0.57 1.82 -13.58
N VAL A 11 1.72 1.70 -14.27
CA VAL A 11 2.41 2.88 -14.82
C VAL A 11 1.56 3.58 -15.87
N LEU A 12 0.95 2.83 -16.80
CA LEU A 12 0.15 3.39 -17.89
C LEU A 12 -1.14 4.06 -17.37
N ALA A 13 -1.77 3.49 -16.35
CA ALA A 13 -2.97 4.07 -15.75
C ALA A 13 -2.67 5.34 -14.91
N ALA A 14 -1.48 5.41 -14.30
CA ALA A 14 -1.09 6.55 -13.46
C ALA A 14 -0.71 7.81 -14.26
N THR A 15 -0.62 7.74 -15.59
CA THR A 15 -0.21 8.89 -16.43
C THR A 15 -1.18 9.18 -17.57
N THR A 16 -1.29 10.45 -17.90
CA THR A 16 -1.96 10.92 -19.13
C THR A 16 -0.95 11.32 -20.22
N THR A 17 0.34 11.22 -19.93
CA THR A 17 1.42 11.55 -20.89
C THR A 17 1.96 10.26 -21.50
N PRO A 18 2.09 10.17 -22.85
CA PRO A 18 2.69 9.03 -23.50
C PRO A 18 4.12 8.76 -23.04
N LEU A 19 4.47 7.52 -22.75
CA LEU A 19 5.78 7.11 -22.26
C LEU A 19 6.47 6.15 -23.22
N THR A 20 7.82 6.18 -23.24
CA THR A 20 8.60 5.14 -23.93
C THR A 20 8.59 3.83 -23.14
N GLY A 21 8.76 2.69 -23.82
CA GLY A 21 8.87 1.38 -23.16
C GLY A 21 10.00 1.32 -22.13
N ARG A 22 11.11 2.03 -22.38
CA ARG A 22 12.21 2.18 -21.40
C ARG A 22 11.73 2.89 -20.13
N LYS A 23 10.99 4.01 -20.28
CA LYS A 23 10.48 4.76 -19.12
C LYS A 23 9.46 3.97 -18.32
N ILE A 24 8.61 3.20 -19.01
CA ILE A 24 7.67 2.29 -18.37
C ILE A 24 8.42 1.23 -17.54
N ALA A 25 9.50 0.65 -18.07
CA ALA A 25 10.32 -0.32 -17.34
C ALA A 25 11.00 0.30 -16.10
N GLU A 26 11.47 1.54 -16.20
CA GLU A 26 12.07 2.28 -15.07
C GLU A 26 11.06 2.55 -13.93
N LEU A 27 9.81 2.87 -14.29
CA LEU A 27 8.76 3.23 -13.35
C LEU A 27 7.99 2.02 -12.80
N SER A 28 8.14 0.82 -13.40
CA SER A 28 7.43 -0.38 -12.97
C SER A 28 7.93 -0.87 -11.61
N HIS A 29 7.01 -1.14 -10.68
CA HIS A 29 7.27 -1.78 -9.39
C HIS A 29 6.34 -2.98 -9.19
N PRO A 30 6.87 -4.20 -8.89
CA PRO A 30 8.29 -4.56 -8.94
C PRO A 30 8.89 -4.34 -10.34
N ARG A 31 10.21 -4.19 -10.41
CA ARG A 31 10.90 -3.91 -11.69
C ARG A 31 10.65 -4.99 -12.72
N VAL A 32 10.30 -4.59 -13.92
CA VAL A 32 10.12 -5.45 -15.09
C VAL A 32 11.24 -5.15 -16.11
N SER A 33 11.87 -6.18 -16.66
CA SER A 33 12.92 -5.97 -17.66
C SER A 33 12.37 -5.32 -18.93
N GLN A 34 13.19 -4.53 -19.62
CA GLN A 34 12.78 -3.83 -20.85
C GLN A 34 12.26 -4.80 -21.92
N ALA A 35 12.89 -5.97 -22.07
CA ALA A 35 12.45 -6.99 -23.02
C ALA A 35 11.05 -7.51 -22.68
N HIS A 36 10.76 -7.70 -21.40
CA HIS A 36 9.46 -8.16 -20.93
C HIS A 36 8.41 -7.06 -21.11
N VAL A 37 8.74 -5.79 -20.76
CA VAL A 37 7.86 -4.64 -21.01
C VAL A 37 7.53 -4.52 -22.50
N ALA A 38 8.53 -4.65 -23.39
CA ALA A 38 8.29 -4.59 -24.84
C ALA A 38 7.35 -5.70 -25.34
N ARG A 39 7.39 -6.89 -24.75
CA ARG A 39 6.46 -7.99 -25.08
C ARG A 39 5.05 -7.64 -24.61
N ILE A 40 4.91 -7.20 -23.35
CA ILE A 40 3.62 -6.82 -22.76
C ILE A 40 2.99 -5.68 -23.55
N LEU A 41 3.76 -4.64 -23.89
CA LEU A 41 3.24 -3.50 -24.64
C LEU A 41 2.74 -3.90 -26.05
N ARG A 42 3.38 -4.87 -26.71
CA ARG A 42 2.85 -5.43 -27.96
C ARG A 42 1.50 -6.12 -27.74
N GLU A 43 1.43 -7.03 -26.77
CA GLU A 43 0.19 -7.74 -26.43
C GLU A 43 -0.95 -6.76 -26.12
N LEU A 44 -0.68 -5.72 -25.31
CA LEU A 44 -1.68 -4.70 -24.96
C LEU A 44 -2.06 -3.79 -26.16
N THR A 45 -1.12 -3.54 -27.06
CA THR A 45 -1.39 -2.77 -28.30
C THR A 45 -2.25 -3.60 -29.25
N ASP A 46 -1.96 -4.89 -29.40
CA ASP A 46 -2.69 -5.80 -30.28
C ASP A 46 -4.16 -5.96 -29.82
N THR A 47 -4.44 -5.80 -28.53
CA THR A 47 -5.81 -5.79 -27.99
C THR A 47 -6.48 -4.41 -28.04
N GLY A 48 -5.77 -3.35 -28.39
CA GLY A 48 -6.28 -1.98 -28.41
C GLY A 48 -6.36 -1.29 -27.03
N LEU A 49 -5.94 -1.96 -25.95
CA LEU A 49 -5.92 -1.37 -24.61
C LEU A 49 -4.82 -0.31 -24.45
N VAL A 50 -3.76 -0.40 -25.22
CA VAL A 50 -2.67 0.56 -25.26
C VAL A 50 -2.51 1.09 -26.68
N GLU A 51 -2.43 2.41 -26.81
CA GLU A 51 -2.11 3.06 -28.06
C GLU A 51 -0.59 3.22 -28.20
N ARG A 52 -0.11 2.99 -29.41
CA ARG A 52 1.29 3.14 -29.78
C ARG A 52 1.45 4.22 -30.86
N THR A 53 2.30 5.19 -30.60
CA THR A 53 2.68 6.22 -31.57
C THR A 53 4.18 6.14 -31.87
N PRO A 54 4.61 5.99 -33.13
CA PRO A 54 6.01 6.06 -33.50
C PRO A 54 6.61 7.44 -33.17
N ALA A 55 7.82 7.46 -32.58
CA ALA A 55 8.54 8.67 -32.22
C ALA A 55 10.05 8.53 -32.55
N GLY A 56 10.44 8.87 -33.75
CA GLY A 56 11.81 8.66 -34.23
C GLY A 56 12.20 7.19 -34.23
N SER A 57 13.30 6.86 -33.55
CA SER A 57 13.78 5.47 -33.38
C SER A 57 13.06 4.70 -32.25
N SER A 58 12.12 5.32 -31.57
CA SER A 58 11.37 4.72 -30.45
C SER A 58 9.86 4.74 -30.69
N SER A 59 9.09 4.26 -29.73
CA SER A 59 7.63 4.36 -29.71
C SER A 59 7.19 4.89 -28.37
N LEU A 60 6.12 5.66 -28.38
CA LEU A 60 5.39 6.14 -27.22
C LEU A 60 4.13 5.29 -27.01
N TYR A 61 3.79 5.04 -25.77
CA TYR A 61 2.66 4.22 -25.36
C TYR A 61 1.82 4.97 -24.33
N ILE A 62 0.50 4.86 -24.46
CA ILE A 62 -0.49 5.43 -23.54
C ILE A 62 -1.66 4.47 -23.37
N LEU A 63 -2.30 4.47 -22.22
CA LEU A 63 -3.54 3.72 -21.99
C LEU A 63 -4.66 4.33 -22.85
N ASN A 64 -5.31 3.50 -23.66
CA ASN A 64 -6.53 3.86 -24.37
C ASN A 64 -7.69 3.92 -23.40
N ARG A 65 -8.04 5.11 -22.94
CA ARG A 65 -9.12 5.32 -21.95
C ARG A 65 -10.52 5.12 -22.51
N GLU A 66 -10.68 5.04 -23.83
CA GLU A 66 -11.94 4.70 -24.46
C GLU A 66 -12.19 3.18 -24.52
N HIS A 67 -11.14 2.37 -24.28
CA HIS A 67 -11.27 0.93 -24.25
C HIS A 67 -12.11 0.47 -23.05
N LEU A 68 -13.04 -0.48 -23.26
CA LEU A 68 -13.96 -0.96 -22.21
C LEU A 68 -13.25 -1.45 -20.94
N ALA A 69 -12.05 -2.02 -21.05
CA ALA A 69 -11.28 -2.48 -19.92
C ALA A 69 -10.50 -1.38 -19.19
N ALA A 70 -10.41 -0.16 -19.73
CA ALA A 70 -9.58 0.90 -19.15
C ALA A 70 -10.00 1.26 -17.72
N GLY A 71 -11.30 1.41 -17.46
CA GLY A 71 -11.82 1.69 -16.12
C GLY A 71 -11.47 0.59 -15.11
N ALA A 72 -11.48 -0.68 -15.52
CA ALA A 72 -11.06 -1.79 -14.66
C ALA A 72 -9.56 -1.72 -14.34
N VAL A 73 -8.72 -1.40 -15.33
CA VAL A 73 -7.28 -1.20 -15.14
C VAL A 73 -7.00 -0.05 -14.18
N GLU A 74 -7.65 1.09 -14.35
CA GLU A 74 -7.54 2.23 -13.44
C GLU A 74 -7.97 1.87 -12.02
N SER A 75 -9.06 1.13 -11.86
CA SER A 75 -9.54 0.65 -10.56
C SER A 75 -8.50 -0.26 -9.86
N LEU A 76 -7.83 -1.14 -10.60
CA LEU A 76 -6.78 -2.00 -10.05
C LEU A 76 -5.59 -1.20 -9.50
N THR A 77 -5.27 -0.04 -10.08
CA THR A 77 -4.16 0.80 -9.59
C THR A 77 -4.48 1.53 -8.29
N THR A 78 -5.76 1.65 -7.95
CA THR A 78 -6.24 2.31 -6.73
C THR A 78 -6.53 1.35 -5.57
N LEU A 79 -6.38 0.03 -5.76
CA LEU A 79 -6.72 -0.98 -4.73
C LEU A 79 -6.06 -0.73 -3.39
N ARG A 80 -4.78 -0.30 -3.38
CA ARG A 80 -4.09 0.05 -2.14
C ARG A 80 -4.75 1.22 -1.42
N GLN A 81 -5.10 2.27 -2.14
CA GLN A 81 -5.79 3.42 -1.56
C GLN A 81 -7.17 3.05 -1.04
N GLN A 82 -7.88 2.17 -1.77
CA GLN A 82 -9.17 1.63 -1.33
C GLN A 82 -9.03 0.79 -0.06
N LEU A 83 -7.96 0.00 0.07
CA LEU A 83 -7.68 -0.74 1.31
C LEU A 83 -7.47 0.23 2.48
N TRP A 84 -6.64 1.28 2.30
CA TRP A 84 -6.42 2.28 3.35
C TRP A 84 -7.72 2.98 3.76
N ALA A 85 -8.56 3.35 2.80
CA ALA A 85 -9.86 3.96 3.09
C ALA A 85 -10.78 3.01 3.85
N ARG A 86 -10.83 1.72 3.49
CA ARG A 86 -11.62 0.72 4.22
C ARG A 86 -11.14 0.49 5.64
N ILE A 87 -9.81 0.46 5.87
CA ILE A 87 -9.24 0.36 7.21
C ILE A 87 -9.65 1.58 8.04
N ALA A 88 -9.52 2.79 7.48
CA ALA A 88 -9.89 4.02 8.16
C ALA A 88 -11.38 4.08 8.51
N GLU A 89 -12.25 3.75 7.56
CA GLU A 89 -13.70 3.70 7.76
C GLU A 89 -14.08 2.69 8.84
N HIS A 90 -13.51 1.48 8.77
CA HIS A 90 -13.82 0.43 9.74
C HIS A 90 -13.35 0.78 11.15
N ALA A 91 -12.09 1.24 11.31
CA ALA A 91 -11.54 1.62 12.62
C ALA A 91 -12.21 2.87 13.20
N GLY A 92 -12.61 3.82 12.35
CA GLY A 92 -13.34 5.01 12.77
C GLY A 92 -14.78 4.74 13.23
N ALA A 93 -15.34 3.59 12.91
CA ALA A 93 -16.68 3.15 13.35
C ALA A 93 -16.66 2.37 14.69
N TRP A 94 -15.51 2.16 15.32
CA TRP A 94 -15.42 1.49 16.62
C TRP A 94 -16.09 2.33 17.72
N THR A 95 -16.57 1.67 18.77
CA THR A 95 -17.14 2.37 19.94
C THR A 95 -16.11 3.30 20.58
N GLU A 96 -14.87 2.83 20.67
CA GLU A 96 -13.69 3.57 21.08
C GLU A 96 -12.71 3.64 19.90
N PRO A 97 -12.76 4.71 19.07
CA PRO A 97 -11.90 4.80 17.90
C PRO A 97 -10.41 4.88 18.29
N PRO A 98 -9.50 4.27 17.51
CA PRO A 98 -8.07 4.35 17.78
C PRO A 98 -7.55 5.79 17.61
N VAL A 99 -6.56 6.16 18.40
CA VAL A 99 -5.83 7.44 18.27
C VAL A 99 -5.13 7.52 16.91
N ALA A 100 -4.57 6.39 16.47
CA ALA A 100 -4.00 6.25 15.15
C ALA A 100 -4.03 4.79 14.68
N VAL A 101 -4.13 4.60 13.36
CA VAL A 101 -3.82 3.33 12.68
C VAL A 101 -2.77 3.64 11.61
N ILE A 102 -1.65 2.92 11.68
CA ILE A 102 -0.51 3.13 10.81
C ILE A 102 -0.18 1.82 10.12
N VAL A 103 -0.21 1.83 8.79
CA VAL A 103 0.30 0.74 7.98
C VAL A 103 1.80 0.88 7.88
N PHE A 104 2.57 -0.19 8.06
CA PHE A 104 4.01 -0.16 7.93
C PHE A 104 4.53 -1.39 7.16
N GLY A 105 5.83 -1.64 7.18
CA GLY A 105 6.41 -2.77 6.47
C GLY A 105 6.31 -2.69 4.94
N SER A 106 6.26 -3.84 4.29
CA SER A 106 6.25 -3.97 2.83
C SER A 106 5.00 -3.37 2.19
N ALA A 107 3.84 -3.50 2.85
CA ALA A 107 2.58 -2.95 2.37
C ALA A 107 2.62 -1.42 2.24
N ALA A 108 3.21 -0.72 3.21
CA ALA A 108 3.37 0.73 3.18
C ALA A 108 4.34 1.18 2.09
N ARG A 109 5.47 0.49 1.93
CA ARG A 109 6.48 0.79 0.89
C ARG A 109 6.00 0.44 -0.52
N GLY A 110 5.08 -0.52 -0.63
CA GLY A 110 4.58 -1.01 -1.92
C GLY A 110 5.49 -2.00 -2.62
N ASP A 111 6.41 -2.62 -1.89
CA ASP A 111 7.32 -3.66 -2.35
C ASP A 111 6.90 -5.07 -1.87
N GLY A 112 5.76 -5.18 -1.19
CA GLY A 112 5.18 -6.45 -0.78
C GLY A 112 4.72 -7.29 -1.99
N ASP A 113 4.78 -8.60 -1.82
CA ASP A 113 4.28 -9.59 -2.77
C ASP A 113 3.03 -10.31 -2.21
N VAL A 114 2.55 -11.32 -2.94
CA VAL A 114 1.37 -12.11 -2.56
C VAL A 114 1.56 -12.94 -1.29
N ALA A 115 2.77 -13.05 -0.77
CA ALA A 115 3.10 -13.76 0.47
C ALA A 115 3.49 -12.81 1.60
N SER A 116 3.48 -11.49 1.36
CA SER A 116 3.84 -10.48 2.35
C SER A 116 2.66 -10.18 3.27
N ASP A 117 2.89 -10.11 4.56
CA ASP A 117 1.88 -9.73 5.55
C ASP A 117 1.53 -8.24 5.44
N ILE A 118 0.35 -7.89 5.94
CA ILE A 118 -0.06 -6.50 6.14
C ILE A 118 0.18 -6.13 7.59
N ASP A 119 1.17 -5.28 7.85
CA ASP A 119 1.54 -4.86 9.20
C ASP A 119 0.80 -3.57 9.58
N LEU A 120 0.07 -3.61 10.69
CA LEU A 120 -0.64 -2.47 11.26
C LEU A 120 -0.14 -2.18 12.67
N LEU A 121 0.14 -0.91 12.97
CA LEU A 121 0.18 -0.40 14.32
C LEU A 121 -1.15 0.28 14.62
N VAL A 122 -1.86 -0.20 15.65
CA VAL A 122 -3.06 0.41 16.19
C VAL A 122 -2.72 1.07 17.51
N VAL A 123 -2.95 2.38 17.61
CA VAL A 123 -2.66 3.14 18.83
C VAL A 123 -3.94 3.27 19.64
N ARG A 124 -3.95 2.60 20.81
CA ARG A 124 -5.07 2.55 21.74
C ARG A 124 -5.21 3.86 22.50
N PRO A 125 -6.45 4.36 22.70
CA PRO A 125 -6.71 5.50 23.60
C PRO A 125 -6.24 5.23 25.03
N ALA A 126 -5.85 6.28 25.75
CA ALA A 126 -5.27 6.14 27.08
C ALA A 126 -6.29 5.66 28.16
N ASP A 127 -7.56 5.87 27.90
CA ASP A 127 -8.69 5.46 28.78
C ASP A 127 -9.18 4.03 28.51
N VAL A 128 -8.65 3.37 27.45
CA VAL A 128 -8.94 1.99 27.11
C VAL A 128 -7.86 1.07 27.71
N GLY A 129 -8.25 0.13 28.57
CA GLY A 129 -7.34 -0.85 29.17
C GLY A 129 -6.76 -1.83 28.14
N ASP A 130 -5.60 -2.39 28.46
CA ASP A 130 -4.94 -3.40 27.64
C ASP A 130 -5.67 -4.76 27.67
N ASP A 131 -6.56 -4.95 28.64
CA ASP A 131 -7.41 -6.14 28.82
C ASP A 131 -8.88 -5.91 28.40
N ASP A 132 -9.21 -4.76 27.78
CA ASP A 132 -10.58 -4.46 27.37
C ASP A 132 -11.05 -5.44 26.27
N PRO A 133 -12.09 -6.26 26.55
CA PRO A 133 -12.54 -7.27 25.62
C PRO A 133 -13.21 -6.70 24.35
N THR A 134 -13.81 -5.51 24.44
CA THR A 134 -14.45 -4.84 23.29
C THR A 134 -13.38 -4.34 22.34
N TRP A 135 -12.31 -3.76 22.90
CA TRP A 135 -11.14 -3.33 22.14
C TRP A 135 -10.45 -4.50 21.42
N HIS A 136 -10.16 -5.59 22.16
CA HIS A 136 -9.54 -6.78 21.59
C HIS A 136 -10.39 -7.41 20.46
N ALA A 137 -11.71 -7.44 20.64
CA ALA A 137 -12.62 -7.94 19.62
C ALA A 137 -12.56 -7.04 18.35
N ALA A 138 -12.50 -5.73 18.51
CA ALA A 138 -12.41 -4.77 17.38
C ALA A 138 -11.09 -4.91 16.62
N VAL A 139 -9.96 -5.03 17.34
CA VAL A 139 -8.62 -5.25 16.72
C VAL A 139 -8.60 -6.58 15.97
N THR A 140 -9.13 -7.66 16.57
CA THR A 140 -9.20 -8.98 15.94
C THR A 140 -10.09 -8.98 14.70
N ASP A 141 -11.24 -8.29 14.74
CA ASP A 141 -12.14 -8.16 13.58
C ASP A 141 -11.45 -7.35 12.46
N LEU A 142 -10.73 -6.29 12.78
CA LEU A 142 -9.95 -5.54 11.80
C LEU A 142 -8.94 -6.43 11.07
N ALA A 143 -8.11 -7.17 11.82
CA ALA A 143 -7.12 -8.09 11.24
C ALA A 143 -7.78 -9.13 10.32
N SER A 144 -8.89 -9.72 10.78
CA SER A 144 -9.67 -10.70 10.00
C SER A 144 -10.25 -10.11 8.73
N ARG A 145 -10.74 -8.87 8.78
CA ARG A 145 -11.26 -8.15 7.60
C ARG A 145 -10.19 -7.80 6.62
N VAL A 146 -9.06 -7.28 7.08
CA VAL A 146 -7.92 -6.94 6.21
C VAL A 146 -7.45 -8.19 5.49
N THR A 147 -7.28 -9.32 6.19
CA THR A 147 -6.95 -10.61 5.58
C THR A 147 -7.99 -11.02 4.52
N ARG A 148 -9.28 -10.86 4.80
CA ARG A 148 -10.36 -11.19 3.84
C ARG A 148 -10.36 -10.26 2.62
N TRP A 149 -10.04 -8.97 2.79
CA TRP A 149 -10.03 -7.99 1.70
C TRP A 149 -8.83 -8.15 0.78
N THR A 150 -7.70 -8.65 1.30
CA THR A 150 -6.43 -8.69 0.57
C THR A 150 -6.01 -10.11 0.16
N GLY A 151 -6.42 -11.11 0.92
CA GLY A 151 -5.89 -12.48 0.84
C GLY A 151 -4.54 -12.65 1.55
N ASN A 152 -3.96 -11.58 2.12
CA ASN A 152 -2.71 -11.59 2.85
C ASN A 152 -2.97 -11.61 4.35
N PRO A 153 -2.20 -12.35 5.18
CA PRO A 153 -2.28 -12.26 6.63
C PRO A 153 -2.15 -10.82 7.11
N CYS A 154 -2.83 -10.46 8.18
CA CYS A 154 -2.71 -9.15 8.80
C CYS A 154 -2.22 -9.29 10.23
N GLU A 155 -1.05 -8.72 10.51
CA GLU A 155 -0.44 -8.63 11.82
C GLU A 155 -0.75 -7.27 12.44
N VAL A 156 -1.26 -7.26 13.66
CA VAL A 156 -1.60 -6.02 14.36
C VAL A 156 -0.76 -5.87 15.62
N LEU A 157 0.02 -4.81 15.67
CA LEU A 157 0.70 -4.35 16.87
C LEU A 157 -0.22 -3.36 17.58
N ASP A 158 -0.85 -3.76 18.68
CA ASP A 158 -1.66 -2.89 19.54
C ASP A 158 -0.77 -2.28 20.63
N ARG A 159 -0.75 -0.95 20.73
CA ARG A 159 0.01 -0.21 21.76
C ARG A 159 -0.71 1.06 22.16
N SER A 160 -0.63 1.41 23.43
CA SER A 160 -1.00 2.73 23.91
C SER A 160 0.10 3.77 23.61
N GLU A 161 -0.22 5.05 23.70
CA GLU A 161 0.77 6.13 23.56
C GLU A 161 1.88 6.03 24.60
N SER A 162 1.56 5.60 25.84
CA SER A 162 2.54 5.40 26.91
C SER A 162 3.50 4.24 26.61
N GLU A 163 3.00 3.13 26.09
CA GLU A 163 3.85 2.00 25.67
C GLU A 163 4.77 2.42 24.51
N LEU A 164 4.25 3.16 23.53
CA LEU A 164 5.09 3.70 22.45
C LEU A 164 6.18 4.66 22.97
N ALA A 165 5.89 5.44 24.01
CA ALA A 165 6.89 6.30 24.63
C ALA A 165 8.03 5.49 25.30
N VAL A 166 7.70 4.38 25.97
CA VAL A 166 8.70 3.46 26.55
C VAL A 166 9.55 2.82 25.43
N MET A 167 8.90 2.25 24.41
CA MET A 167 9.60 1.66 23.25
C MET A 167 10.54 2.67 22.56
N SER A 168 10.14 3.95 22.54
CA SER A 168 10.95 5.03 22.00
C SER A 168 12.18 5.32 22.84
N ALA A 169 12.03 5.36 24.18
CA ALA A 169 13.13 5.55 25.11
C ALA A 169 14.17 4.41 25.04
N ASP A 170 13.69 3.17 24.82
CA ASP A 170 14.52 1.98 24.65
C ASP A 170 15.18 1.90 23.25
N GLY A 171 14.91 2.87 22.39
CA GLY A 171 15.52 2.95 21.05
C GLY A 171 15.08 1.84 20.10
N GLU A 172 13.86 1.32 20.24
CA GLU A 172 13.39 0.19 19.44
C GLU A 172 13.47 0.46 17.94
N ARG A 173 14.10 -0.48 17.22
CA ARG A 173 14.29 -0.43 15.77
C ARG A 173 12.96 -0.34 15.02
N LEU A 174 11.93 -1.04 15.49
CA LEU A 174 10.61 -1.07 14.87
C LEU A 174 10.00 0.33 14.76
N LEU A 175 10.11 1.18 15.81
CA LEU A 175 9.59 2.54 15.75
C LEU A 175 10.33 3.41 14.72
N ARG A 176 11.65 3.18 14.52
CA ARG A 176 12.39 3.86 13.45
C ARG A 176 11.87 3.47 12.07
N GLU A 177 11.59 2.19 11.85
CA GLU A 177 11.04 1.69 10.60
C GLU A 177 9.63 2.24 10.35
N ILE A 178 8.75 2.22 11.36
CA ILE A 178 7.40 2.79 11.28
C ILE A 178 7.46 4.30 10.97
N ARG A 179 8.37 5.03 11.62
CA ARG A 179 8.53 6.48 11.38
C ARG A 179 9.05 6.80 9.98
N ARG A 180 9.91 5.95 9.42
CA ARG A 180 10.51 6.14 8.09
C ARG A 180 9.53 5.81 6.97
N ASP A 181 8.87 4.66 7.07
CA ASP A 181 8.12 4.07 5.95
C ASP A 181 6.61 4.01 6.22
N GLY A 182 6.18 4.22 7.47
CA GLY A 182 4.79 4.09 7.89
C GLY A 182 3.87 5.13 7.26
N ARG A 183 2.64 4.73 7.03
CA ARG A 183 1.56 5.57 6.53
C ARG A 183 0.38 5.57 7.49
N ALA A 184 0.07 6.72 8.08
CA ALA A 184 -1.12 6.87 8.88
C ALA A 184 -2.37 6.80 7.98
N VAL A 185 -3.31 5.93 8.33
CA VAL A 185 -4.63 5.80 7.70
C VAL A 185 -5.72 6.34 8.62
N VAL A 186 -5.49 6.35 9.94
CA VAL A 186 -6.27 7.06 10.95
C VAL A 186 -5.28 7.87 11.79
N GLY A 187 -5.66 9.06 12.23
CA GLY A 187 -4.80 9.92 13.04
C GLY A 187 -3.56 10.42 12.30
N LEU A 188 -2.46 10.57 13.00
CA LEU A 188 -1.21 11.14 12.48
C LEU A 188 -0.02 10.20 12.72
N LEU A 189 0.90 10.11 11.76
CA LEU A 189 2.17 9.41 11.96
C LEU A 189 3.01 10.02 13.11
N ALA A 190 2.78 11.29 13.41
CA ALA A 190 3.43 11.99 14.53
C ALA A 190 3.07 11.41 15.90
N THR A 191 1.96 10.67 16.04
CA THR A 191 1.59 9.91 17.24
C THR A 191 2.66 8.89 17.63
N VAL A 192 3.40 8.34 16.66
CA VAL A 192 4.56 7.50 16.95
C VAL A 192 5.73 8.40 17.37
N PRO A 193 6.26 8.27 18.58
CA PRO A 193 7.35 9.11 19.05
C PRO A 193 8.65 8.83 18.27
N ARG A 194 9.55 9.81 18.25
CA ARG A 194 10.88 9.62 17.64
C ARG A 194 11.75 8.80 18.60
N PRO A 195 12.29 7.67 18.19
CA PRO A 195 13.21 6.90 19.02
C PRO A 195 14.42 7.73 19.42
N VAL A 196 14.86 7.56 20.66
CA VAL A 196 16.13 8.16 21.13
C VAL A 196 17.27 7.51 20.34
N GLU A 197 18.14 8.34 19.77
CA GLU A 197 19.38 7.84 19.15
C GLU A 197 20.29 7.34 20.28
N VAL A 198 20.45 6.03 20.34
CA VAL A 198 21.48 5.42 21.21
C VAL A 198 22.80 5.69 20.54
N ALA A 199 23.65 6.51 21.19
CA ALA A 199 24.99 6.86 20.73
C ALA A 199 25.92 5.67 20.71
#